data_45464288f177fcafcf00be50bea424c9
#
_entry.id   45464288f177fcafcf00be50bea424c9
#
_cell.length_a   1.000
_cell.length_b   1.000
_cell.length_c   1.000
_cell.angle_alpha   90.00
_cell.angle_beta   90.00
_cell.angle_gamma   90.00
#
_symmetry.space_group_name_H-M   'P 1'
#
loop_
_entity.id
_entity.type
_entity.pdbx_description
1 polymer ?
#
loop_
_entity_poly.entity_id
_entity_poly.type
_entity_poly.pdbx_seq_one_letter_code
_entity_poly.pdbx_strand_id
1 'polypeptide(L)'
;MKKTLKIIGTLIILLILSIGVYYVTTNEPLPEGIQGKEADELAEKMMYAINKRAFDSTEILTWSFRQKHHYIWKKQEGLVIVSWDDISITLNLNDHSKSIGSSPELIQTALDFFNNDSFWLVAPYKVFDDGVERSIVNYNNNDALLIKYTSGGSTPGDSYLWILDSTYVPTSFKMWTQIIPIGGVSGTWNDLITADSGIKLPTTHTLSLFGMKIDMGEVKAYNPNADKLAYTILKAIKHEAYKNTRFIDWSFRKKRFYKWNKEKHIVDVRWNDAKVLLHPNELDKSIVYLNDKKVSYNESLVK
;
A
#
# COMPACT_ATOMS: atom_id res chain seq x y z
N MET A 1 -43.54 16.54 -36.85
CA MET A 1 -42.21 16.24 -37.36
C MET A 1 -41.21 17.43 -37.32
N LYS A 2 -41.40 18.57 -38.07
CA LYS A 2 -40.43 19.68 -38.12
C LYS A 2 -40.13 20.34 -36.77
N LYS A 3 -41.12 20.50 -35.86
CA LYS A 3 -40.92 21.03 -34.50
C LYS A 3 -40.12 20.08 -33.62
N THR A 4 -40.43 18.79 -33.68
CA THR A 4 -39.71 17.74 -32.92
C THR A 4 -38.22 17.67 -33.35
N LEU A 5 -37.96 17.75 -34.66
CA LEU A 5 -36.59 17.76 -35.19
C LEU A 5 -35.78 18.96 -34.72
N LYS A 6 -36.41 20.16 -34.66
CA LYS A 6 -35.79 21.36 -34.14
C LYS A 6 -35.46 21.25 -32.67
N ILE A 7 -36.37 20.70 -31.84
CA ILE A 7 -36.14 20.47 -30.40
C ILE A 7 -34.97 19.50 -30.20
N ILE A 8 -34.97 18.35 -30.92
CA ILE A 8 -33.86 17.40 -30.85
C ILE A 8 -32.52 18.06 -31.26
N GLY A 9 -32.51 18.83 -32.38
CA GLY A 9 -31.32 19.55 -32.81
C GLY A 9 -30.79 20.54 -31.74
N THR A 10 -31.72 21.29 -31.11
CA THR A 10 -31.34 22.21 -30.02
C THR A 10 -30.76 21.47 -28.81
N LEU A 11 -31.36 20.36 -28.43
CA LEU A 11 -30.85 19.54 -27.31
C LEU A 11 -29.46 18.98 -27.60
N ILE A 12 -29.21 18.51 -28.83
CA ILE A 12 -27.89 18.02 -29.25
C ILE A 12 -26.85 19.17 -29.17
N ILE A 13 -27.19 20.37 -29.66
CA ILE A 13 -26.30 21.52 -29.59
C ILE A 13 -25.99 21.89 -28.13
N LEU A 14 -26.99 21.93 -27.26
CA LEU A 14 -26.80 22.19 -25.83
C LEU A 14 -25.93 21.14 -25.16
N LEU A 15 -26.11 19.87 -25.52
CA LEU A 15 -25.28 18.78 -25.02
C LEU A 15 -23.82 18.93 -25.45
N ILE A 16 -23.57 19.23 -26.75
CA ILE A 16 -22.22 19.46 -27.27
C ILE A 16 -21.57 20.65 -26.58
N LEU A 17 -22.30 21.75 -26.39
CA LEU A 17 -21.80 22.93 -25.68
C LEU A 17 -21.48 22.62 -24.23
N SER A 18 -22.34 21.85 -23.52
CA SER A 18 -22.09 21.44 -22.13
C SER A 18 -20.86 20.54 -21.99
N ILE A 19 -20.66 19.60 -22.93
CA ILE A 19 -19.46 18.77 -23.01
C ILE A 19 -18.21 19.63 -23.25
N GLY A 20 -18.30 20.60 -24.19
CA GLY A 20 -17.21 21.52 -24.50
C GLY A 20 -16.82 22.38 -23.30
N VAL A 21 -17.80 22.94 -22.59
CA VAL A 21 -17.57 23.71 -21.34
C VAL A 21 -16.94 22.80 -20.28
N TYR A 22 -17.47 21.63 -20.06
CA TYR A 22 -16.93 20.65 -19.10
C TYR A 22 -15.47 20.32 -19.42
N TYR A 23 -15.16 20.04 -20.70
CA TYR A 23 -13.78 19.78 -21.14
C TYR A 23 -12.85 20.95 -20.84
N VAL A 24 -13.21 22.17 -21.26
CA VAL A 24 -12.36 23.37 -21.08
C VAL A 24 -12.14 23.69 -19.59
N THR A 25 -13.12 23.41 -18.73
CA THR A 25 -13.04 23.73 -17.30
C THR A 25 -12.34 22.65 -16.46
N THR A 26 -12.27 21.41 -16.96
CA THR A 26 -11.75 20.27 -16.19
C THR A 26 -10.46 19.69 -16.74
N ASN A 27 -10.14 19.94 -18.04
CA ASN A 27 -8.93 19.42 -18.64
C ASN A 27 -7.70 20.19 -18.17
N GLU A 28 -6.77 19.48 -17.53
CA GLU A 28 -5.49 20.02 -17.08
C GLU A 28 -4.36 19.52 -17.99
N PRO A 29 -3.41 20.38 -18.39
CA PRO A 29 -2.22 19.93 -19.09
C PRO A 29 -1.35 19.06 -18.18
N LEU A 30 -0.62 18.11 -18.78
CA LEU A 30 0.40 17.35 -18.05
C LEU A 30 1.46 18.33 -17.52
N PRO A 31 1.73 18.36 -16.21
CA PRO A 31 2.74 19.24 -15.65
C PRO A 31 4.14 18.85 -16.10
N GLU A 32 4.99 19.84 -16.28
CA GLU A 32 6.43 19.60 -16.45
C GLU A 32 7.05 19.26 -15.10
N GLY A 33 7.85 18.20 -15.06
CA GLY A 33 8.55 17.75 -13.85
C GLY A 33 10.06 17.72 -14.07
N ILE A 34 10.81 17.79 -12.97
CA ILE A 34 12.27 17.72 -12.96
C ILE A 34 12.67 16.28 -12.67
N GLN A 35 13.36 15.65 -13.63
CA GLN A 35 13.95 14.31 -13.46
C GLN A 35 15.26 14.40 -12.69
N GLY A 36 15.68 13.29 -12.10
CA GLY A 36 16.97 13.15 -11.46
C GLY A 36 16.89 12.62 -10.04
N LYS A 37 17.98 12.78 -9.31
CA LYS A 37 18.19 12.19 -8.01
C LYS A 37 17.08 12.54 -6.99
N GLU A 38 16.59 13.77 -7.00
CA GLU A 38 15.54 14.23 -6.08
C GLU A 38 14.20 13.51 -6.33
N ALA A 39 13.86 13.24 -7.59
CA ALA A 39 12.68 12.47 -7.96
C ALA A 39 12.80 11.01 -7.52
N ASP A 40 13.97 10.41 -7.69
CA ASP A 40 14.24 9.04 -7.23
C ASP A 40 14.19 8.95 -5.70
N GLU A 41 14.78 9.90 -4.97
CA GLU A 41 14.71 9.97 -3.51
C GLU A 41 13.27 10.11 -3.00
N LEU A 42 12.43 10.90 -3.67
CA LEU A 42 11.01 11.03 -3.31
C LEU A 42 10.26 9.70 -3.54
N ALA A 43 10.53 9.03 -4.66
CA ALA A 43 9.98 7.72 -4.97
C ALA A 43 10.42 6.65 -3.93
N GLU A 44 11.69 6.65 -3.53
CA GLU A 44 12.20 5.76 -2.49
C GLU A 44 11.52 6.00 -1.13
N LYS A 45 11.33 7.27 -0.74
CA LYS A 45 10.58 7.61 0.49
C LYS A 45 9.15 7.10 0.44
N MET A 46 8.46 7.28 -0.69
CA MET A 46 7.11 6.73 -0.89
C MET A 46 7.12 5.20 -0.76
N MET A 47 8.01 4.51 -1.45
CA MET A 47 8.10 3.05 -1.40
C MET A 47 8.43 2.53 0.01
N TYR A 48 9.29 3.24 0.75
CA TYR A 48 9.57 2.92 2.15
C TYR A 48 8.32 3.08 3.02
N ALA A 49 7.58 4.17 2.84
CA ALA A 49 6.37 4.47 3.62
C ALA A 49 5.24 3.45 3.43
N ILE A 50 5.14 2.84 2.23
CA ILE A 50 4.17 1.78 1.93
C ILE A 50 4.73 0.37 2.15
N ASN A 51 6.00 0.24 2.63
CA ASN A 51 6.68 -1.03 2.90
C ASN A 51 6.95 -1.89 1.64
N LYS A 52 7.65 -1.28 0.64
CA LYS A 52 8.05 -1.99 -0.60
C LYS A 52 8.77 -3.30 -0.33
N ARG A 53 9.63 -3.36 0.71
CA ARG A 53 10.35 -4.57 1.07
C ARG A 53 9.41 -5.73 1.40
N ALA A 54 8.34 -5.46 2.14
CA ALA A 54 7.32 -6.45 2.42
C ALA A 54 6.54 -6.83 1.15
N PHE A 55 6.26 -5.85 0.24
CA PHE A 55 5.66 -6.15 -1.05
C PHE A 55 6.51 -7.12 -1.87
N ASP A 56 7.84 -6.93 -1.91
CA ASP A 56 8.73 -7.82 -2.65
C ASP A 56 8.70 -9.25 -2.11
N SER A 57 8.61 -9.42 -0.81
CA SER A 57 8.56 -10.73 -0.15
C SER A 57 7.16 -11.31 -0.01
N THR A 58 6.10 -10.58 -0.35
CA THR A 58 4.73 -11.09 -0.33
C THR A 58 4.56 -12.23 -1.34
N GLU A 59 4.04 -13.38 -0.89
CA GLU A 59 3.84 -14.55 -1.75
C GLU A 59 2.50 -14.50 -2.48
N ILE A 60 1.42 -14.15 -1.79
CA ILE A 60 0.07 -14.19 -2.35
C ILE A 60 -0.64 -12.85 -2.12
N LEU A 61 -1.24 -12.32 -3.20
CA LEU A 61 -2.23 -11.23 -3.16
C LEU A 61 -3.56 -11.73 -3.71
N THR A 62 -4.65 -11.36 -3.05
CA THR A 62 -6.01 -11.62 -3.55
C THR A 62 -6.83 -10.35 -3.48
N TRP A 63 -7.59 -10.08 -4.53
CA TRP A 63 -8.52 -8.94 -4.60
C TRP A 63 -9.58 -9.19 -5.67
N SER A 64 -10.56 -8.31 -5.76
CA SER A 64 -11.44 -8.22 -6.92
C SER A 64 -11.46 -6.77 -7.46
N PHE A 65 -11.73 -6.62 -8.74
CA PHE A 65 -11.93 -5.31 -9.35
C PHE A 65 -13.42 -5.13 -9.62
N ARG A 66 -14.04 -4.17 -8.90
CA ARG A 66 -15.48 -3.85 -8.98
C ARG A 66 -16.39 -5.08 -8.80
N GLN A 67 -15.92 -6.08 -8.04
CA GLN A 67 -16.61 -7.36 -7.81
C GLN A 67 -16.92 -8.14 -9.09
N LYS A 68 -16.27 -7.83 -10.22
CA LYS A 68 -16.45 -8.49 -11.52
C LYS A 68 -15.28 -9.38 -11.89
N HIS A 69 -14.06 -8.91 -11.67
CA HIS A 69 -12.86 -9.70 -11.93
C HIS A 69 -12.24 -10.07 -10.59
N HIS A 70 -11.85 -11.31 -10.41
CA HIS A 70 -11.27 -11.84 -9.18
C HIS A 70 -9.87 -12.34 -9.46
N TYR A 71 -8.94 -12.05 -8.53
CA TYR A 71 -7.52 -12.32 -8.70
C TYR A 71 -6.95 -13.09 -7.53
N ILE A 72 -6.11 -14.10 -7.85
CA ILE A 72 -5.17 -14.72 -6.92
C ILE A 72 -3.79 -14.62 -7.58
N TRP A 73 -2.98 -13.70 -7.10
CA TRP A 73 -1.63 -13.49 -7.63
C TRP A 73 -0.60 -14.16 -6.73
N LYS A 74 0.00 -15.25 -7.21
CA LYS A 74 1.12 -15.96 -6.61
C LYS A 74 2.40 -15.33 -7.11
N LYS A 75 2.81 -14.24 -6.47
CA LYS A 75 3.89 -13.35 -6.94
C LYS A 75 5.21 -14.07 -7.16
N GLN A 76 5.63 -14.89 -6.20
CA GLN A 76 6.91 -15.60 -6.26
C GLN A 76 6.94 -16.67 -7.35
N GLU A 77 5.79 -17.20 -7.72
CA GLU A 77 5.66 -18.18 -8.81
C GLU A 77 5.50 -17.50 -10.18
N GLY A 78 5.22 -16.19 -10.22
CA GLY A 78 4.87 -15.47 -11.43
C GLY A 78 3.53 -15.90 -12.03
N LEU A 79 2.61 -16.44 -11.20
CA LEU A 79 1.31 -16.94 -11.65
C LEU A 79 0.17 -16.06 -11.15
N VAL A 80 -0.83 -15.83 -12.01
CA VAL A 80 -2.07 -15.14 -11.65
C VAL A 80 -3.26 -15.96 -12.11
N ILE A 81 -4.16 -16.28 -11.19
CA ILE A 81 -5.48 -16.79 -11.53
C ILE A 81 -6.41 -15.59 -11.67
N VAL A 82 -6.98 -15.42 -12.84
CA VAL A 82 -7.96 -14.39 -13.19
C VAL A 82 -9.29 -15.06 -13.42
N SER A 83 -10.34 -14.66 -12.70
CA SER A 83 -11.67 -15.23 -12.83
C SER A 83 -12.73 -14.14 -13.02
N TRP A 84 -13.62 -14.34 -13.98
CA TRP A 84 -14.79 -13.49 -14.25
C TRP A 84 -15.91 -14.34 -14.82
N ASP A 85 -17.13 -14.03 -14.46
CA ASP A 85 -18.30 -14.87 -14.80
C ASP A 85 -18.01 -16.35 -14.48
N ASP A 86 -18.15 -17.26 -15.44
CA ASP A 86 -17.85 -18.69 -15.32
C ASP A 86 -16.47 -19.06 -15.88
N ILE A 87 -15.61 -18.06 -16.17
CA ILE A 87 -14.29 -18.24 -16.77
C ILE A 87 -13.22 -18.12 -15.70
N SER A 88 -12.20 -18.99 -15.77
CA SER A 88 -11.00 -18.92 -14.95
C SER A 88 -9.76 -19.23 -15.80
N ILE A 89 -8.81 -18.32 -15.81
CA ILE A 89 -7.55 -18.39 -16.58
C ILE A 89 -6.37 -18.32 -15.61
N THR A 90 -5.38 -19.17 -15.81
CA THR A 90 -4.09 -19.05 -15.10
C THR A 90 -3.07 -18.44 -16.04
N LEU A 91 -2.69 -17.19 -15.76
CA LEU A 91 -1.62 -16.49 -16.46
C LEU A 91 -0.27 -16.88 -15.88
N ASN A 92 0.72 -17.11 -16.76
CA ASN A 92 2.14 -17.15 -16.39
C ASN A 92 2.80 -15.85 -16.85
N LEU A 93 3.15 -14.98 -15.89
CA LEU A 93 3.72 -13.65 -16.16
C LEU A 93 5.18 -13.71 -16.62
N ASN A 94 5.88 -14.81 -16.32
CA ASN A 94 7.27 -15.02 -16.74
C ASN A 94 7.37 -15.56 -18.17
N ASP A 95 6.34 -16.30 -18.61
CA ASP A 95 6.27 -16.91 -19.94
C ASP A 95 4.80 -17.09 -20.34
N HIS A 96 4.26 -16.12 -21.06
CA HIS A 96 2.84 -16.09 -21.43
C HIS A 96 2.40 -17.31 -22.23
N SER A 97 3.34 -18.00 -22.93
CA SER A 97 3.04 -19.23 -23.68
C SER A 97 2.65 -20.41 -22.78
N LYS A 98 2.97 -20.32 -21.48
CA LYS A 98 2.62 -21.32 -20.45
C LYS A 98 1.35 -20.97 -19.69
N SER A 99 0.65 -19.93 -20.10
CA SER A 99 -0.67 -19.61 -19.53
C SER A 99 -1.69 -20.67 -19.90
N ILE A 100 -2.62 -20.95 -18.98
CA ILE A 100 -3.64 -22.00 -19.13
C ILE A 100 -4.98 -21.36 -19.24
N GLY A 101 -5.66 -21.61 -20.36
CA GLY A 101 -7.00 -21.12 -20.66
C GLY A 101 -7.64 -21.90 -21.81
N SER A 102 -8.93 -21.71 -22.02
CA SER A 102 -9.69 -22.43 -23.05
C SER A 102 -9.45 -21.90 -24.46
N SER A 103 -8.96 -20.67 -24.62
CA SER A 103 -8.53 -20.13 -25.92
C SER A 103 -7.47 -19.02 -25.74
N PRO A 104 -6.65 -18.75 -26.79
CA PRO A 104 -5.69 -17.65 -26.79
C PRO A 104 -6.33 -16.27 -26.53
N GLU A 105 -7.51 -16.05 -27.06
CA GLU A 105 -8.25 -14.78 -26.91
C GLU A 105 -8.64 -14.54 -25.45
N LEU A 106 -9.08 -15.57 -24.73
CA LEU A 106 -9.42 -15.48 -23.31
C LEU A 106 -8.17 -15.29 -22.44
N ILE A 107 -7.04 -15.88 -22.82
CA ILE A 107 -5.74 -15.63 -22.16
C ILE A 107 -5.36 -14.17 -22.33
N GLN A 108 -5.49 -13.61 -23.54
CA GLN A 108 -5.20 -12.19 -23.78
C GLN A 108 -6.14 -11.29 -22.98
N THR A 109 -7.44 -11.60 -22.98
CA THR A 109 -8.43 -10.85 -22.16
C THR A 109 -8.08 -10.86 -20.67
N ALA A 110 -7.68 -12.01 -20.13
CA ALA A 110 -7.23 -12.12 -18.73
C ALA A 110 -5.99 -11.29 -18.47
N LEU A 111 -5.05 -11.25 -19.41
CA LEU A 111 -3.83 -10.43 -19.31
C LEU A 111 -4.16 -8.93 -19.31
N ASP A 112 -5.07 -8.50 -20.20
CA ASP A 112 -5.51 -7.11 -20.27
C ASP A 112 -6.24 -6.69 -18.98
N PHE A 113 -7.10 -7.55 -18.44
CA PHE A 113 -7.74 -7.33 -17.15
C PHE A 113 -6.70 -7.22 -16.03
N PHE A 114 -5.77 -8.16 -15.93
CA PHE A 114 -4.74 -8.13 -14.90
C PHE A 114 -3.88 -6.88 -14.98
N ASN A 115 -3.43 -6.48 -16.17
CA ASN A 115 -2.62 -5.28 -16.36
C ASN A 115 -3.36 -4.01 -15.92
N ASN A 116 -4.63 -3.87 -16.32
CA ASN A 116 -5.43 -2.71 -15.92
C ASN A 116 -5.78 -2.72 -14.43
N ASP A 117 -6.25 -3.85 -13.92
CA ASP A 117 -6.87 -3.91 -12.59
C ASP A 117 -5.83 -3.96 -11.47
N SER A 118 -4.65 -4.59 -11.72
CA SER A 118 -3.55 -4.59 -10.77
C SER A 118 -2.95 -3.20 -10.56
N PHE A 119 -3.02 -2.30 -11.56
CA PHE A 119 -2.64 -0.91 -11.40
C PHE A 119 -3.32 -0.27 -10.19
N TRP A 120 -4.64 -0.43 -10.08
CA TRP A 120 -5.44 0.14 -9.00
C TRP A 120 -5.11 -0.41 -7.60
N LEU A 121 -4.35 -1.48 -7.52
CA LEU A 121 -3.92 -2.08 -6.25
C LEU A 121 -2.46 -1.75 -5.91
N VAL A 122 -1.56 -1.82 -6.90
CA VAL A 122 -0.11 -1.89 -6.63
C VAL A 122 0.74 -0.85 -7.37
N ALA A 123 0.16 0.10 -8.11
CA ALA A 123 0.92 1.06 -8.91
C ALA A 123 2.05 1.78 -8.14
N PRO A 124 1.87 2.25 -6.88
CA PRO A 124 2.96 2.89 -6.14
C PRO A 124 4.17 1.99 -5.86
N TYR A 125 3.99 0.66 -5.88
CA TYR A 125 5.09 -0.30 -5.70
C TYR A 125 5.94 -0.52 -6.95
N LYS A 126 5.48 -0.04 -8.11
CA LYS A 126 6.03 -0.32 -9.44
C LYS A 126 6.71 0.89 -10.09
N VAL A 127 6.97 1.95 -9.33
CA VAL A 127 7.52 3.22 -9.85
C VAL A 127 8.99 3.13 -10.31
N PHE A 128 9.68 2.01 -10.03
CA PHE A 128 11.03 1.71 -10.53
C PHE A 128 11.07 0.57 -11.54
N ASP A 129 9.91 0.11 -12.03
CA ASP A 129 9.87 -0.90 -13.08
C ASP A 129 10.49 -0.35 -14.38
N ASP A 130 10.91 -1.24 -15.25
CA ASP A 130 11.46 -0.90 -16.57
C ASP A 130 10.44 -0.08 -17.38
N GLY A 131 10.92 0.95 -18.08
CA GLY A 131 10.04 1.86 -18.85
C GLY A 131 9.25 2.86 -18.02
N VAL A 132 9.63 3.09 -16.75
CA VAL A 132 9.01 4.09 -15.88
C VAL A 132 9.97 5.25 -15.63
N GLU A 133 9.56 6.44 -16.04
CA GLU A 133 10.27 7.70 -15.75
C GLU A 133 9.65 8.38 -14.54
N ARG A 134 10.51 8.98 -13.69
CA ARG A 134 10.15 9.70 -12.47
C ARG A 134 10.57 11.15 -12.56
N SER A 135 9.69 12.06 -12.15
CA SER A 135 9.99 13.49 -12.04
C SER A 135 9.34 14.05 -10.78
N ILE A 136 9.94 15.08 -10.22
CA ILE A 136 9.36 15.85 -9.13
C ILE A 136 8.60 17.05 -9.70
N VAL A 137 7.41 17.30 -9.19
CA VAL A 137 6.55 18.43 -9.57
C VAL A 137 6.15 19.17 -8.29
N ASN A 138 6.29 20.49 -8.29
CA ASN A 138 5.69 21.29 -7.21
C ASN A 138 4.17 21.38 -7.45
N TYR A 139 3.41 20.72 -6.59
CA TYR A 139 1.96 20.71 -6.63
C TYR A 139 1.39 21.25 -5.32
N ASN A 140 0.68 22.39 -5.38
CA ASN A 140 0.12 23.08 -4.21
C ASN A 140 1.17 23.35 -3.12
N ASN A 141 2.35 23.83 -3.49
CA ASN A 141 3.51 24.11 -2.62
C ASN A 141 4.10 22.87 -1.91
N ASN A 142 3.81 21.68 -2.40
CA ASN A 142 4.41 20.42 -1.93
C ASN A 142 5.01 19.66 -3.11
N ASP A 143 6.02 18.87 -2.83
CA ASP A 143 6.59 17.98 -3.82
C ASP A 143 5.66 16.80 -4.06
N ALA A 144 5.35 16.56 -5.34
CA ALA A 144 4.56 15.44 -5.82
C ALA A 144 5.38 14.63 -6.83
N LEU A 145 5.17 13.32 -6.87
CA LEU A 145 5.91 12.41 -7.73
C LEU A 145 5.16 12.15 -9.03
N LEU A 146 5.68 12.68 -10.15
CA LEU A 146 5.15 12.39 -11.48
C LEU A 146 5.81 11.14 -12.04
N ILE A 147 4.99 10.17 -12.39
CA ILE A 147 5.37 8.91 -13.02
C ILE A 147 4.85 8.90 -14.45
N LYS A 148 5.73 8.57 -15.42
CA LYS A 148 5.37 8.39 -16.82
C LYS A 148 5.77 7.00 -17.29
N TYR A 149 4.80 6.28 -17.82
CA TYR A 149 5.02 4.96 -18.41
C TYR A 149 5.41 5.12 -19.89
N THR A 150 6.67 4.86 -20.22
CA THR A 150 7.20 5.04 -21.59
C THR A 150 7.16 3.75 -22.41
N SER A 151 7.12 2.61 -21.73
CA SER A 151 7.00 1.29 -22.34
C SER A 151 6.38 0.29 -21.37
N GLY A 152 5.96 -0.88 -21.86
CA GLY A 152 5.31 -1.93 -21.09
C GLY A 152 3.84 -1.60 -20.75
N GLY A 153 3.16 -2.59 -20.14
CA GLY A 153 1.73 -2.48 -19.80
C GLY A 153 0.83 -2.37 -21.03
N SER A 154 -0.44 -1.99 -20.79
CA SER A 154 -1.47 -1.88 -21.85
C SER A 154 -1.55 -0.47 -22.48
N THR A 155 -1.04 0.56 -21.82
CA THR A 155 -1.19 1.98 -22.23
C THR A 155 0.13 2.76 -22.09
N PRO A 156 1.15 2.50 -22.92
CA PRO A 156 2.36 3.32 -22.94
C PRO A 156 2.02 4.77 -23.24
N GLY A 157 2.62 5.72 -22.49
CA GLY A 157 2.35 7.16 -22.58
C GLY A 157 1.49 7.70 -21.44
N ASP A 158 0.86 6.86 -20.65
CA ASP A 158 0.10 7.29 -19.48
C ASP A 158 1.02 7.90 -18.43
N SER A 159 0.49 8.91 -17.73
CA SER A 159 1.22 9.62 -16.67
C SER A 159 0.35 9.79 -15.43
N TYR A 160 0.98 9.69 -14.25
CA TYR A 160 0.31 9.77 -12.95
C TYR A 160 1.11 10.65 -12.00
N LEU A 161 0.47 11.67 -11.44
CA LEU A 161 1.04 12.53 -10.40
C LEU A 161 0.57 12.05 -9.03
N TRP A 162 1.45 11.44 -8.25
CA TRP A 162 1.17 10.96 -6.90
C TRP A 162 1.29 12.09 -5.89
N ILE A 163 0.22 12.33 -5.13
CA ILE A 163 0.16 13.29 -4.02
C ILE A 163 0.36 12.49 -2.73
N LEU A 164 1.38 12.90 -1.95
CA LEU A 164 1.82 12.20 -0.76
C LEU A 164 1.45 13.02 0.50
N ASP A 165 1.23 12.34 1.61
CA ASP A 165 1.12 13.00 2.91
C ASP A 165 2.51 13.32 3.51
N SER A 166 2.54 13.91 4.71
CA SER A 166 3.76 14.28 5.41
C SER A 166 4.63 13.06 5.81
N THR A 167 4.11 11.85 5.71
CA THR A 167 4.82 10.58 5.95
C THR A 167 5.19 9.86 4.65
N TYR A 168 5.02 10.53 3.51
CA TYR A 168 5.25 10.04 2.16
C TYR A 168 4.32 8.89 1.71
N VAL A 169 3.20 8.67 2.40
CA VAL A 169 2.18 7.72 1.96
C VAL A 169 1.31 8.37 0.87
N PRO A 170 1.07 7.70 -0.27
CA PRO A 170 0.20 8.25 -1.31
C PRO A 170 -1.26 8.33 -0.79
N THR A 171 -1.89 9.48 -1.01
CA THR A 171 -3.27 9.76 -0.59
C THR A 171 -4.21 9.95 -1.78
N SER A 172 -3.67 10.41 -2.89
CA SER A 172 -4.40 10.63 -4.14
C SER A 172 -3.44 10.70 -5.31
N PHE A 173 -4.00 10.71 -6.50
CA PHE A 173 -3.25 10.90 -7.73
C PHE A 173 -4.04 11.73 -8.73
N LYS A 174 -3.36 12.27 -9.74
CA LYS A 174 -3.94 12.76 -10.97
C LYS A 174 -3.42 11.94 -12.13
N MET A 175 -4.22 11.76 -13.17
CA MET A 175 -3.85 10.93 -14.32
C MET A 175 -4.09 11.63 -15.66
N TRP A 176 -3.20 11.36 -16.59
CA TRP A 176 -3.25 11.71 -18.01
C TRP A 176 -3.07 10.41 -18.76
N THR A 177 -4.16 9.86 -19.29
CA THR A 177 -4.18 8.54 -19.93
C THR A 177 -4.62 8.63 -21.39
N GLN A 178 -4.17 7.70 -22.20
CA GLN A 178 -4.51 7.65 -23.62
C GLN A 178 -6.00 7.39 -23.87
N ILE A 179 -6.67 6.72 -22.94
CA ILE A 179 -8.07 6.30 -23.09
C ILE A 179 -9.07 7.33 -22.57
N ILE A 180 -8.65 8.27 -21.72
CA ILE A 180 -9.52 9.33 -21.17
C ILE A 180 -9.11 10.66 -21.84
N PRO A 181 -9.97 11.29 -22.61
CA PRO A 181 -9.62 12.51 -23.37
C PRO A 181 -9.50 13.77 -22.49
N ILE A 182 -9.63 13.65 -21.19
CA ILE A 182 -9.51 14.72 -20.20
C ILE A 182 -8.29 14.43 -19.32
N GLY A 183 -7.31 15.34 -19.35
CA GLY A 183 -6.14 15.26 -18.51
C GLY A 183 -6.39 15.77 -17.09
N GLY A 184 -5.64 15.26 -16.12
CA GLY A 184 -5.72 15.70 -14.74
C GLY A 184 -6.89 15.10 -13.94
N VAL A 185 -7.54 14.06 -14.45
CA VAL A 185 -8.57 13.34 -13.68
C VAL A 185 -7.95 12.86 -12.38
N SER A 186 -8.50 13.28 -11.24
CA SER A 186 -7.99 12.88 -9.93
C SER A 186 -8.70 11.63 -9.42
N GLY A 187 -7.97 10.86 -8.61
CA GLY A 187 -8.49 9.71 -7.88
C GLY A 187 -7.93 9.65 -6.47
N THR A 188 -8.70 9.11 -5.55
CA THR A 188 -8.25 8.88 -4.18
C THR A 188 -7.32 7.65 -4.13
N TRP A 189 -6.35 7.68 -3.20
CA TRP A 189 -5.52 6.54 -2.83
C TRP A 189 -5.48 6.44 -1.31
N ASN A 190 -6.64 6.47 -0.72
CA ASN A 190 -6.89 6.36 0.71
C ASN A 190 -7.59 5.02 1.02
N ASP A 191 -8.20 4.91 2.18
CA ASP A 191 -8.81 3.66 2.68
C ASP A 191 -7.81 2.48 2.63
N LEU A 192 -6.56 2.78 3.04
CA LEU A 192 -5.48 1.81 3.05
C LEU A 192 -5.64 0.83 4.21
N ILE A 193 -5.54 -0.45 3.91
CA ILE A 193 -5.32 -1.48 4.92
C ILE A 193 -3.83 -1.81 5.03
N THR A 194 -3.41 -2.29 6.20
CA THR A 194 -2.15 -3.01 6.34
C THR A 194 -2.48 -4.50 6.31
N ALA A 195 -2.10 -5.17 5.23
CA ALA A 195 -2.34 -6.59 5.06
C ALA A 195 -1.40 -7.45 5.93
N ASP A 196 -1.69 -8.75 6.08
CA ASP A 196 -0.92 -9.68 6.94
C ASP A 196 0.57 -9.75 6.59
N SER A 197 0.94 -9.56 5.33
CA SER A 197 2.34 -9.45 4.91
C SER A 197 3.01 -8.12 5.29
N GLY A 198 2.28 -7.16 5.85
CA GLY A 198 2.77 -5.87 6.29
C GLY A 198 2.77 -4.77 5.22
N ILE A 199 2.19 -5.01 4.04
CA ILE A 199 2.07 -4.00 2.97
C ILE A 199 0.80 -3.16 3.13
N LYS A 200 0.83 -1.93 2.60
CA LYS A 200 -0.33 -1.03 2.57
C LYS A 200 -1.01 -1.11 1.21
N LEU A 201 -2.28 -1.49 1.19
CA LEU A 201 -3.06 -1.63 -0.04
C LEU A 201 -4.37 -0.85 0.05
N PRO A 202 -4.80 -0.20 -1.04
CA PRO A 202 -6.10 0.48 -1.09
C PRO A 202 -7.23 -0.55 -1.21
N THR A 203 -8.39 -0.23 -0.64
CA THR A 203 -9.61 -1.04 -0.77
C THR A 203 -10.64 -0.39 -1.69
N THR A 204 -10.55 0.93 -1.87
CA THR A 204 -11.44 1.68 -2.75
C THR A 204 -10.74 2.89 -3.37
N HIS A 205 -11.27 3.35 -4.50
CA HIS A 205 -10.91 4.63 -5.11
C HIS A 205 -12.18 5.39 -5.49
N THR A 206 -12.11 6.71 -5.44
CA THR A 206 -13.14 7.58 -5.99
C THR A 206 -12.50 8.54 -7.00
N LEU A 207 -12.97 8.49 -8.24
CA LEU A 207 -12.48 9.38 -9.30
C LEU A 207 -13.29 10.68 -9.31
N SER A 208 -12.64 11.80 -9.64
CA SER A 208 -13.31 13.09 -9.87
C SER A 208 -14.26 13.02 -11.06
N LEU A 209 -14.01 12.12 -12.00
CA LEU A 209 -14.86 11.90 -13.16
C LEU A 209 -16.19 11.26 -12.71
N PHE A 210 -17.23 12.06 -12.59
CA PHE A 210 -18.57 11.68 -12.14
C PHE A 210 -18.66 10.98 -10.77
N GLY A 211 -17.63 11.13 -9.91
CA GLY A 211 -17.59 10.46 -8.62
C GLY A 211 -17.57 8.93 -8.71
N MET A 212 -17.01 8.39 -9.80
CA MET A 212 -16.95 6.95 -10.04
C MET A 212 -16.16 6.24 -8.95
N LYS A 213 -16.78 5.25 -8.32
CA LYS A 213 -16.13 4.41 -7.32
C LYS A 213 -15.57 3.14 -7.95
N ILE A 214 -14.35 2.79 -7.53
CA ILE A 214 -13.69 1.53 -7.86
C ILE A 214 -13.49 0.78 -6.55
N ASP A 215 -14.22 -0.32 -6.38
CA ASP A 215 -14.13 -1.21 -5.24
C ASP A 215 -13.14 -2.34 -5.56
N MET A 216 -12.16 -2.56 -4.67
CA MET A 216 -11.15 -3.61 -4.78
C MET A 216 -11.56 -4.91 -4.06
N GLY A 217 -12.77 -4.96 -3.49
CA GLY A 217 -13.29 -6.10 -2.77
C GLY A 217 -12.54 -6.44 -1.50
N GLU A 218 -12.51 -7.72 -1.15
CA GLU A 218 -11.71 -8.19 -0.01
C GLU A 218 -10.24 -8.32 -0.42
N VAL A 219 -9.45 -7.30 -0.07
CA VAL A 219 -8.01 -7.25 -0.36
C VAL A 219 -7.25 -8.01 0.71
N LYS A 220 -6.45 -9.01 0.30
CA LYS A 220 -5.52 -9.75 1.18
C LYS A 220 -4.14 -9.84 0.56
N ALA A 221 -3.11 -9.82 1.41
CA ALA A 221 -1.73 -10.09 1.02
C ALA A 221 -1.04 -10.80 2.19
N TYR A 222 -0.48 -11.98 1.94
CA TYR A 222 0.03 -12.85 2.98
C TYR A 222 1.11 -13.82 2.48
N ASN A 223 1.83 -14.43 3.42
CA ASN A 223 2.94 -15.35 3.19
C ASN A 223 2.64 -16.70 3.88
N PRO A 224 1.91 -17.63 3.25
CA PRO A 224 1.41 -18.84 3.90
C PRO A 224 2.52 -19.72 4.47
N ASN A 225 3.70 -19.76 3.84
CA ASN A 225 4.83 -20.52 4.36
C ASN A 225 5.50 -19.86 5.55
N ALA A 226 5.65 -18.52 5.52
CA ALA A 226 6.18 -17.74 6.64
C ALA A 226 5.24 -17.81 7.85
N ASP A 227 3.96 -17.69 7.64
CA ASP A 227 2.94 -17.78 8.69
C ASP A 227 2.91 -19.17 9.34
N LYS A 228 2.99 -20.22 8.53
CA LYS A 228 3.11 -21.62 9.01
C LYS A 228 4.37 -21.82 9.83
N LEU A 229 5.51 -21.29 9.39
CA LEU A 229 6.77 -21.35 10.12
C LEU A 229 6.68 -20.56 11.43
N ALA A 230 6.17 -19.33 11.39
CA ALA A 230 5.94 -18.49 12.57
C ALA A 230 5.04 -19.20 13.57
N TYR A 231 3.90 -19.77 13.15
CA TYR A 231 3.03 -20.57 13.99
C TYR A 231 3.76 -21.77 14.63
N THR A 232 4.57 -22.48 13.84
CA THR A 232 5.34 -23.62 14.32
C THR A 232 6.35 -23.21 15.39
N ILE A 233 7.08 -22.11 15.17
CA ILE A 233 8.02 -21.52 16.15
C ILE A 233 7.27 -21.12 17.41
N LEU A 234 6.20 -20.33 17.29
CA LEU A 234 5.39 -19.87 18.42
C LEU A 234 4.83 -21.04 19.25
N LYS A 235 4.40 -22.10 18.58
CA LYS A 235 3.95 -23.33 19.24
C LYS A 235 5.09 -24.03 19.97
N ALA A 236 6.26 -24.16 19.34
CA ALA A 236 7.43 -24.83 19.93
C ALA A 236 7.93 -24.11 21.18
N ILE A 237 7.94 -22.76 21.19
CA ILE A 237 8.34 -21.95 22.36
C ILE A 237 7.20 -21.74 23.36
N LYS A 238 6.06 -22.42 23.17
CA LYS A 238 4.87 -22.29 24.03
C LYS A 238 4.41 -20.83 24.21
N HIS A 239 4.32 -20.08 23.11
CA HIS A 239 4.00 -18.65 23.12
C HIS A 239 2.71 -18.31 23.88
N GLU A 240 1.67 -19.17 23.82
CA GLU A 240 0.45 -18.95 24.60
C GLU A 240 0.70 -19.01 26.11
N ALA A 241 1.58 -19.89 26.57
CA ALA A 241 2.00 -19.91 27.97
C ALA A 241 2.73 -18.61 28.35
N TYR A 242 3.61 -18.11 27.46
CA TYR A 242 4.25 -16.81 27.64
C TYR A 242 3.25 -15.66 27.70
N LYS A 243 2.24 -15.63 26.81
CA LYS A 243 1.17 -14.61 26.84
C LYS A 243 0.46 -14.58 28.20
N ASN A 244 0.12 -15.75 28.72
CA ASN A 244 -0.62 -15.90 29.97
C ASN A 244 0.27 -15.80 31.21
N THR A 245 1.60 -15.77 31.06
CA THR A 245 2.52 -15.58 32.18
C THR A 245 2.44 -14.15 32.69
N ARG A 246 2.12 -13.99 33.96
CA ARG A 246 2.03 -12.68 34.63
C ARG A 246 3.37 -12.16 35.11
N PHE A 247 4.23 -13.05 35.62
CA PHE A 247 5.54 -12.70 36.15
C PHE A 247 6.63 -13.49 35.44
N ILE A 248 7.75 -12.83 35.13
CA ILE A 248 8.96 -13.46 34.61
C ILE A 248 10.14 -13.00 35.44
N ASP A 249 10.82 -13.96 36.06
CA ASP A 249 11.99 -13.74 36.89
C ASP A 249 13.23 -14.34 36.20
N TRP A 250 14.29 -13.56 36.09
CA TRP A 250 15.56 -14.04 35.53
C TRP A 250 16.75 -13.29 36.11
N SER A 251 17.95 -13.78 35.86
CA SER A 251 19.18 -13.07 36.14
C SER A 251 20.11 -13.03 34.94
N PHE A 252 20.84 -11.92 34.79
CA PHE A 252 21.89 -11.81 33.79
C PHE A 252 23.25 -11.94 34.46
N ARG A 253 24.04 -12.97 34.07
CA ARG A 253 25.35 -13.33 34.64
C ARG A 253 25.37 -13.44 36.16
N LYS A 254 24.24 -13.77 36.81
CA LYS A 254 24.07 -13.81 38.28
C LYS A 254 24.47 -12.48 38.97
N LYS A 255 24.55 -11.36 38.23
CA LYS A 255 24.90 -10.05 38.74
C LYS A 255 23.75 -9.06 38.74
N ARG A 256 22.82 -9.24 37.82
CA ARG A 256 21.61 -8.44 37.74
C ARG A 256 20.41 -9.36 37.81
N PHE A 257 19.43 -9.01 38.61
CA PHE A 257 18.22 -9.79 38.85
C PHE A 257 17.03 -8.96 38.41
N TYR A 258 16.11 -9.60 37.71
CA TYR A 258 14.95 -8.97 37.13
C TYR A 258 13.69 -9.72 37.54
N LYS A 259 12.64 -8.97 37.87
CA LYS A 259 11.29 -9.47 38.10
C LYS A 259 10.31 -8.61 37.34
N TRP A 260 9.82 -9.14 36.24
CA TRP A 260 8.91 -8.43 35.37
C TRP A 260 7.47 -8.79 35.66
N ASN A 261 6.66 -7.79 36.05
CA ASN A 261 5.22 -7.88 36.06
C ASN A 261 4.71 -7.39 34.69
N LYS A 262 4.35 -8.33 33.82
CA LYS A 262 3.87 -8.05 32.47
C LYS A 262 2.55 -7.27 32.45
N GLU A 263 1.65 -7.61 33.38
CA GLU A 263 0.33 -6.96 33.47
C GLU A 263 0.44 -5.48 33.84
N LYS A 264 1.34 -5.15 34.76
CA LYS A 264 1.57 -3.78 35.22
C LYS A 264 2.63 -3.04 34.43
N HIS A 265 3.29 -3.68 33.48
CA HIS A 265 4.43 -3.14 32.72
C HIS A 265 5.53 -2.57 33.64
N ILE A 266 5.83 -3.25 34.75
CA ILE A 266 6.86 -2.85 35.72
C ILE A 266 7.92 -3.95 35.80
N VAL A 267 9.20 -3.55 35.80
CA VAL A 267 10.35 -4.43 36.01
C VAL A 267 11.08 -4.03 37.28
N ASP A 268 11.15 -4.90 38.28
CA ASP A 268 12.03 -4.75 39.44
C ASP A 268 13.43 -5.24 39.02
N VAL A 269 14.39 -4.33 38.93
CA VAL A 269 15.79 -4.61 38.54
C VAL A 269 16.67 -4.38 39.75
N ARG A 270 17.52 -5.37 40.08
CA ARG A 270 18.43 -5.30 41.23
C ARG A 270 19.84 -5.70 40.86
N TRP A 271 20.80 -4.91 41.33
CA TRP A 271 22.23 -5.21 41.25
C TRP A 271 22.99 -4.50 42.39
N ASN A 272 23.93 -5.20 43.01
CA ASN A 272 24.64 -4.69 44.18
C ASN A 272 23.64 -4.09 45.20
N ASP A 273 23.83 -2.83 45.58
CA ASP A 273 23.01 -2.08 46.53
C ASP A 273 21.90 -1.25 45.84
N ALA A 274 21.77 -1.40 44.52
CA ALA A 274 20.80 -0.66 43.74
C ALA A 274 19.57 -1.51 43.40
N LYS A 275 18.40 -0.87 43.44
CA LYS A 275 17.13 -1.39 42.97
C LYS A 275 16.40 -0.33 42.16
N VAL A 276 15.87 -0.70 41.01
CA VAL A 276 15.03 0.17 40.17
C VAL A 276 13.68 -0.51 39.92
N LEU A 277 12.61 0.19 40.24
CA LEU A 277 11.29 -0.14 39.72
C LEU A 277 11.13 0.59 38.41
N LEU A 278 11.47 -0.11 37.32
CA LEU A 278 11.49 0.43 35.98
C LEU A 278 10.10 0.39 35.36
N HIS A 279 9.66 1.51 34.81
CA HIS A 279 8.47 1.64 33.95
C HIS A 279 8.92 1.78 32.49
N PRO A 280 9.06 0.70 31.71
CA PRO A 280 9.66 0.77 30.36
C PRO A 280 8.95 1.71 29.39
N ASN A 281 7.63 1.90 29.55
CA ASN A 281 6.82 2.75 28.69
C ASN A 281 6.79 4.22 29.17
N GLU A 282 7.19 4.50 30.42
CA GLU A 282 7.11 5.81 31.07
C GLU A 282 8.28 5.95 32.04
N LEU A 283 9.49 6.14 31.49
CA LEU A 283 10.75 6.13 32.24
C LEU A 283 10.79 7.12 33.40
N ASP A 284 10.13 8.26 33.27
CA ASP A 284 9.98 9.31 34.27
C ASP A 284 9.24 8.84 35.54
N LYS A 285 8.39 7.79 35.43
CA LYS A 285 7.71 7.18 36.56
C LYS A 285 8.56 6.12 37.30
N SER A 286 9.76 5.84 36.80
CA SER A 286 10.64 4.86 37.43
C SER A 286 11.17 5.35 38.79
N ILE A 287 11.30 4.42 39.73
CA ILE A 287 11.74 4.72 41.10
C ILE A 287 13.05 4.02 41.37
N VAL A 288 14.03 4.78 41.86
CA VAL A 288 15.37 4.31 42.20
C VAL A 288 15.56 4.21 43.72
N TYR A 289 16.18 3.12 44.15
CA TYR A 289 16.60 2.89 45.55
C TYR A 289 18.08 2.58 45.59
N LEU A 290 18.79 3.16 46.56
CA LEU A 290 20.16 2.83 46.91
C LEU A 290 20.20 2.47 48.39
N ASN A 291 20.75 1.31 48.76
CA ASN A 291 20.74 0.78 50.13
C ASN A 291 19.31 0.82 50.74
N ASP A 292 18.32 0.37 49.98
CA ASP A 292 16.88 0.34 50.29
C ASP A 292 16.24 1.72 50.58
N LYS A 293 16.94 2.82 50.39
CA LYS A 293 16.42 4.18 50.54
C LYS A 293 16.06 4.73 49.15
N LYS A 294 14.85 5.25 49.01
CA LYS A 294 14.41 5.95 47.79
C LYS A 294 15.28 7.19 47.59
N VAL A 295 15.82 7.30 46.37
CA VAL A 295 16.63 8.46 45.98
C VAL A 295 15.90 9.22 44.84
N SER A 296 16.38 10.45 44.54
CA SER A 296 15.88 11.20 43.39
C SER A 296 16.17 10.41 42.12
N TYR A 297 15.28 10.58 41.12
CA TYR A 297 15.44 9.96 39.81
C TYR A 297 16.83 10.23 39.22
N ASN A 298 17.53 9.17 38.84
CA ASN A 298 18.81 9.24 38.17
C ASN A 298 18.74 8.52 36.83
N GLU A 299 18.76 9.27 35.75
CA GLU A 299 18.58 8.77 34.40
C GLU A 299 19.66 7.73 34.01
N SER A 300 20.88 7.86 34.54
CA SER A 300 21.98 6.92 34.29
C SER A 300 21.76 5.53 34.89
N LEU A 301 20.86 5.39 35.87
CA LEU A 301 20.54 4.13 36.51
C LEU A 301 19.26 3.49 35.89
N VAL A 302 18.48 4.26 35.13
CA VAL A 302 17.23 3.82 34.49
C VAL A 302 17.46 3.41 33.05
N LYS A 303 18.40 4.00 32.37
CA LYS A 303 18.87 3.63 31.02
C LYS A 303 19.90 2.50 31.12
#